data_1f939f99f048db6efd7db044efe53a97
#
_entry.id   1f939f99f048db6efd7db044efe53a97
#
_cell.length_a   1.000
_cell.length_b   1.000
_cell.length_c   1.000
_cell.angle_alpha   90.00
_cell.angle_beta   90.00
_cell.angle_gamma   90.00
#
_symmetry.space_group_name_H-M   'P 1'
#
loop_
_entity.id
_entity.type
_entity.pdbx_description
1 polymer ?
#
loop_
_entity_poly.entity_id
_entity_poly.type
_entity_poly.pdbx_seq_one_letter_code
_entity_poly.pdbx_strand_id
1 'polypeptide(L)'
;RKAGGTFILRIDDTDPERSREEYVDGIKQDLEWLGLEWDRVERQSERLDRYHAAAEDLREKGRFYEAFETPTELDLKRKKQLNMGKPPVYDRAALNLSDDEKAALRAERGDGVWRFKLDHQRIEWDDGILGDISIYAASVSDPVLIRGDGQILYTLASVVDDTEMGVTHVVRGSDHVTNTATQIQIMQALGNGAVPSFAHHSLLTGPQGEALSKRLGTLALCD
;
A
#
# COMPACT_ATOMS: atom_id res chain seq x y z
N ARG A 1 -5.09 14.39 -20.63
CA ARG A 1 -5.38 15.51 -21.58
C ARG A 1 -6.75 15.40 -22.26
N LYS A 2 -7.15 14.20 -22.75
CA LYS A 2 -8.48 14.03 -23.38
C LYS A 2 -9.65 14.33 -22.43
N ALA A 3 -9.49 14.08 -21.14
CA ALA A 3 -10.48 14.35 -20.10
C ALA A 3 -10.38 15.75 -19.49
N GLY A 4 -9.43 16.59 -19.91
CA GLY A 4 -9.19 17.91 -19.34
C GLY A 4 -8.60 17.90 -17.93
N GLY A 5 -8.03 16.78 -17.51
CA GLY A 5 -7.41 16.62 -16.19
C GLY A 5 -5.96 17.10 -16.14
N THR A 6 -5.42 17.17 -14.92
CA THR A 6 -4.03 17.48 -14.62
C THR A 6 -3.21 16.19 -14.57
N PHE A 7 -2.04 16.17 -15.21
CA PHE A 7 -1.10 15.06 -15.15
C PHE A 7 -0.01 15.35 -14.12
N ILE A 8 -0.03 14.64 -13.01
CA ILE A 8 0.95 14.72 -11.94
C ILE A 8 1.93 13.56 -12.09
N LEU A 9 3.23 13.85 -12.16
CA LEU A 9 4.26 12.83 -12.00
C LEU A 9 4.59 12.69 -10.50
N ARG A 10 4.14 11.61 -9.88
CA ARG A 10 4.46 11.31 -8.48
C ARG A 10 5.64 10.35 -8.41
N ILE A 11 6.67 10.75 -7.70
CA ILE A 11 7.85 9.93 -7.41
C ILE A 11 7.65 9.28 -6.03
N ASP A 12 7.48 7.96 -6.03
CA ASP A 12 7.23 7.16 -4.84
C ASP A 12 8.59 6.77 -4.21
N ASP A 13 9.25 7.72 -3.55
CA ASP A 13 10.63 7.68 -3.05
C ASP A 13 10.72 7.63 -1.51
N THR A 14 9.77 6.99 -0.85
CA THR A 14 9.78 6.79 0.62
C THR A 14 10.85 5.80 1.09
N ASP A 15 11.44 5.02 0.18
CA ASP A 15 12.54 4.09 0.46
C ASP A 15 13.85 4.66 -0.11
N PRO A 16 14.70 5.31 0.71
CA PRO A 16 15.91 5.98 0.25
C PRO A 16 16.98 5.03 -0.30
N GLU A 17 16.96 3.75 0.11
CA GLU A 17 17.91 2.76 -0.39
C GLU A 17 17.62 2.34 -1.83
N ARG A 18 16.35 2.41 -2.25
CA ARG A 18 15.87 2.02 -3.58
C ARG A 18 15.60 3.19 -4.50
N SER A 19 15.55 4.40 -3.96
CA SER A 19 15.18 5.61 -4.69
C SER A 19 16.43 6.42 -4.99
N ARG A 20 16.89 6.35 -6.23
CA ARG A 20 18.05 7.10 -6.71
C ARG A 20 17.62 8.14 -7.72
N GLU A 21 18.26 9.29 -7.72
CA GLU A 21 17.93 10.39 -8.63
C GLU A 21 18.11 9.98 -10.11
N GLU A 22 19.09 9.13 -10.41
CA GLU A 22 19.29 8.58 -11.76
C GLU A 22 18.06 7.85 -12.31
N TYR A 23 17.27 7.19 -11.43
CA TYR A 23 16.03 6.53 -11.85
C TYR A 23 14.90 7.53 -12.09
N VAL A 24 14.87 8.61 -11.30
CA VAL A 24 13.89 9.69 -11.50
C VAL A 24 14.14 10.38 -12.84
N ASP A 25 15.40 10.65 -13.16
CA ASP A 25 15.79 11.26 -14.44
C ASP A 25 15.48 10.31 -15.61
N GLY A 26 15.74 9.01 -15.47
CA GLY A 26 15.35 8.01 -16.45
C GLY A 26 13.84 7.96 -16.71
N ILE A 27 13.03 7.99 -15.64
CA ILE A 27 11.56 8.03 -15.77
C ILE A 27 11.11 9.28 -16.54
N LYS A 28 11.70 10.44 -16.25
CA LYS A 28 11.38 11.69 -16.96
C LYS A 28 11.74 11.60 -18.44
N GLN A 29 12.94 11.09 -18.74
CA GLN A 29 13.40 10.89 -20.12
C GLN A 29 12.48 9.93 -20.90
N ASP A 30 12.08 8.82 -20.30
CA ASP A 30 11.16 7.85 -20.90
C ASP A 30 9.77 8.46 -21.19
N LEU A 31 9.25 9.26 -20.26
CA LEU A 31 7.99 9.97 -20.45
C LEU A 31 8.09 11.02 -21.57
N GLU A 32 9.17 11.79 -21.61
CA GLU A 32 9.45 12.78 -22.66
C GLU A 32 9.58 12.09 -24.03
N TRP A 33 10.30 10.96 -24.11
CA TRP A 33 10.42 10.16 -25.32
C TRP A 33 9.05 9.66 -25.83
N LEU A 34 8.12 9.31 -24.92
CA LEU A 34 6.75 8.94 -25.25
C LEU A 34 5.87 10.17 -25.61
N GLY A 35 6.40 11.38 -25.56
CA GLY A 35 5.64 12.63 -25.80
C GLY A 35 4.64 12.93 -24.65
N LEU A 36 4.89 12.42 -23.45
CA LEU A 36 4.08 12.66 -22.26
C LEU A 36 4.72 13.79 -21.45
N GLU A 37 3.99 14.90 -21.34
CA GLU A 37 4.38 16.04 -20.49
C GLU A 37 3.48 16.07 -19.26
N TRP A 38 4.07 16.33 -18.11
CA TRP A 38 3.37 16.48 -16.83
C TRP A 38 3.23 17.95 -16.45
N ASP A 39 2.17 18.25 -15.69
CA ASP A 39 1.90 19.60 -15.24
C ASP A 39 2.68 19.94 -13.96
N ARG A 40 2.97 18.94 -13.12
CA ARG A 40 3.78 19.08 -11.90
C ARG A 40 4.40 17.75 -11.49
N VAL A 41 5.47 17.87 -10.68
CA VAL A 41 6.13 16.73 -10.04
C VAL A 41 5.86 16.81 -8.54
N GLU A 42 5.54 15.68 -7.94
CA GLU A 42 5.38 15.49 -6.48
C GLU A 42 6.32 14.39 -6.02
N ARG A 43 6.94 14.57 -4.84
CA ARG A 43 7.80 13.57 -4.21
C ARG A 43 7.23 13.13 -2.88
N GLN A 44 7.13 11.83 -2.67
CA GLN A 44 6.62 11.30 -1.40
C GLN A 44 7.57 11.59 -0.24
N SER A 45 8.88 11.60 -0.48
CA SER A 45 9.89 11.96 0.53
C SER A 45 9.73 13.38 1.09
N GLU A 46 9.10 14.29 0.34
CA GLU A 46 8.83 15.67 0.77
C GLU A 46 7.50 15.81 1.53
N ARG A 47 6.76 14.72 1.70
CA ARG A 47 5.40 14.69 2.24
C ARG A 47 5.26 13.87 3.52
N LEU A 48 6.36 13.44 4.12
CA LEU A 48 6.39 12.55 5.29
C LEU A 48 5.54 13.08 6.46
N ASP A 49 5.55 14.38 6.71
CA ASP A 49 4.75 15.01 7.78
C ASP A 49 3.25 14.75 7.60
N ARG A 50 2.75 14.70 6.35
CA ARG A 50 1.35 14.41 6.05
C ARG A 50 0.99 12.96 6.34
N TYR A 51 1.91 12.04 6.04
CA TYR A 51 1.72 10.62 6.33
C TYR A 51 1.74 10.35 7.83
N HIS A 52 2.61 11.04 8.58
CA HIS A 52 2.64 10.97 10.04
C HIS A 52 1.37 11.55 10.66
N ALA A 53 0.86 12.67 10.15
CA ALA A 53 -0.40 13.25 10.60
C ALA A 53 -1.59 12.30 10.35
N ALA A 54 -1.64 11.66 9.17
CA ALA A 54 -2.66 10.66 8.86
C ALA A 54 -2.55 9.42 9.77
N ALA A 55 -1.34 8.96 10.08
CA ALA A 55 -1.10 7.86 11.01
C ALA A 55 -1.59 8.19 12.42
N GLU A 56 -1.37 9.42 12.88
CA GLU A 56 -1.85 9.87 14.18
C GLU A 56 -3.38 9.95 14.24
N ASP A 57 -4.03 10.49 13.21
CA ASP A 57 -5.48 10.50 13.07
C ASP A 57 -6.07 9.07 13.12
N LEU A 58 -5.45 8.12 12.44
CA LEU A 58 -5.84 6.71 12.50
C LEU A 58 -5.64 6.11 13.90
N ARG A 59 -4.61 6.54 14.63
CA ARG A 59 -4.34 6.11 16.02
C ARG A 59 -5.41 6.64 16.95
N GLU A 60 -5.73 7.91 16.89
CA GLU A 60 -6.79 8.55 17.69
C GLU A 60 -8.16 7.90 17.46
N LYS A 61 -8.44 7.47 16.23
CA LYS A 61 -9.65 6.73 15.86
C LYS A 61 -9.61 5.23 16.26
N GLY A 62 -8.54 4.76 16.91
CA GLY A 62 -8.38 3.37 17.33
C GLY A 62 -8.25 2.37 16.15
N ARG A 63 -7.85 2.89 14.99
CA ARG A 63 -7.67 2.10 13.76
C ARG A 63 -6.22 1.75 13.46
N PHE A 64 -5.27 2.16 14.31
CA PHE A 64 -3.84 1.98 14.10
C PHE A 64 -3.19 1.47 15.39
N TYR A 65 -2.46 0.37 15.31
CA TYR A 65 -1.87 -0.29 16.48
C TYR A 65 -0.51 -0.87 16.17
N GLU A 66 0.33 -0.95 17.20
CA GLU A 66 1.68 -1.45 17.13
C GLU A 66 1.72 -2.96 17.35
N ALA A 67 2.56 -3.66 16.59
CA ALA A 67 2.74 -5.11 16.63
C ALA A 67 4.23 -5.44 16.64
N PHE A 68 4.65 -6.39 17.49
CA PHE A 68 6.05 -6.66 17.81
C PHE A 68 6.52 -8.05 17.36
N GLU A 69 5.69 -8.82 16.65
CA GLU A 69 6.06 -10.14 16.19
C GLU A 69 7.20 -10.08 15.20
N THR A 70 8.19 -10.92 15.41
CA THR A 70 9.30 -11.10 14.47
C THR A 70 8.84 -11.82 13.19
N PRO A 71 9.59 -11.69 12.09
CA PRO A 71 9.30 -12.44 10.86
C PRO A 71 9.20 -13.95 11.09
N THR A 72 10.05 -14.50 11.96
CA THR A 72 10.05 -15.93 12.30
C THR A 72 8.77 -16.34 13.04
N GLU A 73 8.31 -15.55 14.01
CA GLU A 73 7.07 -15.80 14.73
C GLU A 73 5.86 -15.74 13.80
N LEU A 74 5.82 -14.75 12.91
CA LEU A 74 4.77 -14.62 11.89
C LEU A 74 4.75 -15.81 10.93
N ASP A 75 5.93 -16.28 10.50
CA ASP A 75 6.04 -17.45 9.61
C ASP A 75 5.56 -18.74 10.28
N LEU A 76 5.91 -18.92 11.56
CA LEU A 76 5.42 -20.06 12.36
C LEU A 76 3.89 -20.04 12.53
N LYS A 77 3.30 -18.86 12.84
CA LYS A 77 1.85 -18.68 12.92
C LYS A 77 1.18 -19.00 11.59
N ARG A 78 1.73 -18.51 10.48
CA ARG A 78 1.26 -18.76 9.11
C ARG A 78 1.27 -20.25 8.77
N LYS A 79 2.39 -20.94 9.03
CA LYS A 79 2.51 -22.39 8.80
C LYS A 79 1.49 -23.18 9.63
N LYS A 80 1.30 -22.80 10.90
CA LYS A 80 0.29 -23.43 11.77
C LYS A 80 -1.12 -23.28 11.21
N GLN A 81 -1.50 -22.09 10.75
CA GLN A 81 -2.81 -21.83 10.13
C GLN A 81 -3.02 -22.68 8.88
N LEU A 82 -2.02 -22.72 7.98
CA LEU A 82 -2.06 -23.54 6.76
C LEU A 82 -2.21 -25.03 7.08
N ASN A 83 -1.47 -25.57 8.07
CA ASN A 83 -1.58 -26.96 8.49
C ASN A 83 -2.96 -27.29 9.09
N MET A 84 -3.68 -26.29 9.59
CA MET A 84 -5.06 -26.42 10.09
C MET A 84 -6.12 -26.18 9.00
N GLY A 85 -5.71 -26.02 7.73
CA GLY A 85 -6.61 -25.68 6.61
C GLY A 85 -7.22 -24.28 6.69
N LYS A 86 -6.62 -23.38 7.46
CA LYS A 86 -7.10 -22.00 7.60
C LYS A 86 -6.28 -21.05 6.72
N PRO A 87 -6.89 -19.98 6.21
CA PRO A 87 -6.14 -18.95 5.51
C PRO A 87 -5.11 -18.29 6.45
N PRO A 88 -3.90 -17.95 5.95
CA PRO A 88 -2.83 -17.40 6.77
C PRO A 88 -3.03 -15.89 7.01
N VAL A 89 -4.04 -15.55 7.82
CA VAL A 89 -4.38 -14.17 8.19
C VAL A 89 -3.75 -13.83 9.53
N TYR A 90 -3.26 -12.62 9.69
CA TYR A 90 -2.70 -12.12 10.94
C TYR A 90 -3.73 -12.17 12.07
N ASP A 91 -3.38 -12.78 13.19
CA ASP A 91 -4.29 -13.13 14.29
C ASP A 91 -4.59 -11.98 15.27
N ARG A 92 -4.03 -10.79 15.02
CA ARG A 92 -4.20 -9.59 15.85
C ARG A 92 -3.75 -9.77 17.31
N ALA A 93 -2.80 -10.67 17.56
CA ALA A 93 -2.36 -10.96 18.93
C ALA A 93 -1.88 -9.68 19.66
N ALA A 94 -1.27 -8.74 18.93
CA ALA A 94 -0.80 -7.48 19.49
C ALA A 94 -1.91 -6.59 20.09
N LEU A 95 -3.17 -6.75 19.67
CA LEU A 95 -4.30 -6.00 20.27
C LEU A 95 -4.63 -6.45 21.71
N ASN A 96 -4.16 -7.62 22.14
CA ASN A 96 -4.40 -8.16 23.47
C ASN A 96 -3.27 -7.86 24.46
N LEU A 97 -2.20 -7.20 24.00
CA LEU A 97 -1.07 -6.81 24.84
C LEU A 97 -1.45 -5.62 25.73
N SER A 98 -1.13 -5.72 27.02
CA SER A 98 -1.16 -4.61 27.94
C SER A 98 -0.06 -3.57 27.61
N ASP A 99 -0.19 -2.37 28.15
CA ASP A 99 0.80 -1.32 27.94
C ASP A 99 2.17 -1.69 28.55
N ASP A 100 2.20 -2.43 29.68
CA ASP A 100 3.43 -2.94 30.26
C ASP A 100 4.10 -3.98 29.37
N GLU A 101 3.32 -4.90 28.77
CA GLU A 101 3.84 -5.89 27.82
C GLU A 101 4.38 -5.24 26.56
N LYS A 102 3.69 -4.22 26.02
CA LYS A 102 4.20 -3.44 24.88
C LYS A 102 5.49 -2.71 25.23
N ALA A 103 5.57 -2.11 26.43
CA ALA A 103 6.80 -1.45 26.90
C ALA A 103 7.96 -2.43 27.02
N ALA A 104 7.72 -3.62 27.58
CA ALA A 104 8.73 -4.68 27.69
C ALA A 104 9.21 -5.16 26.30
N LEU A 105 8.27 -5.41 25.37
CA LEU A 105 8.60 -5.82 24.00
C LEU A 105 9.37 -4.74 23.25
N ARG A 106 9.03 -3.47 23.44
CA ARG A 106 9.76 -2.35 22.83
C ARG A 106 11.17 -2.24 23.39
N ALA A 107 11.36 -2.47 24.69
CA ALA A 107 12.69 -2.49 25.30
C ALA A 107 13.54 -3.67 24.81
N GLU A 108 12.94 -4.83 24.56
CA GLU A 108 13.62 -6.05 24.11
C GLU A 108 13.90 -6.04 22.60
N ARG A 109 12.95 -5.56 21.76
CA ARG A 109 12.94 -5.77 20.31
C ARG A 109 13.03 -4.48 19.50
N GLY A 110 12.98 -3.32 20.15
CA GLY A 110 12.83 -2.02 19.51
C GLY A 110 11.38 -1.71 19.16
N ASP A 111 11.19 -0.63 18.40
CA ASP A 111 9.87 -0.22 17.96
C ASP A 111 9.22 -1.26 17.05
N GLY A 112 7.94 -1.51 17.29
CA GLY A 112 7.15 -2.46 16.50
C GLY A 112 6.71 -1.88 15.16
N VAL A 113 6.13 -2.75 14.33
CA VAL A 113 5.48 -2.31 13.09
C VAL A 113 4.08 -1.80 13.40
N TRP A 114 3.63 -0.79 12.67
CA TRP A 114 2.30 -0.22 12.84
C TRP A 114 1.34 -0.76 11.79
N ARG A 115 0.22 -1.34 12.26
CA ARG A 115 -0.80 -1.97 11.43
C ARG A 115 -2.11 -1.20 11.46
N PHE A 116 -2.75 -1.13 10.30
CA PHE A 116 -4.13 -0.64 10.21
C PHE A 116 -5.11 -1.77 10.56
N LYS A 117 -6.01 -1.49 11.50
CA LYS A 117 -7.05 -2.43 11.93
C LYS A 117 -8.20 -2.41 10.94
N LEU A 118 -8.30 -3.45 10.12
CA LEU A 118 -9.41 -3.63 9.19
C LEU A 118 -10.71 -3.96 9.94
N ASP A 119 -11.82 -3.39 9.52
CA ASP A 119 -13.13 -3.88 9.93
C ASP A 119 -13.44 -5.16 9.15
N HIS A 120 -13.91 -6.18 9.87
CA HIS A 120 -14.25 -7.46 9.28
C HIS A 120 -15.62 -7.39 8.59
N GLN A 121 -15.68 -6.59 7.54
CA GLN A 121 -16.85 -6.39 6.70
C GLN A 121 -16.54 -6.71 5.25
N ARG A 122 -17.58 -6.79 4.44
CA ARG A 122 -17.46 -6.96 3.01
C ARG A 122 -17.22 -5.59 2.37
N ILE A 123 -16.18 -5.49 1.54
CA ILE A 123 -15.85 -4.30 0.76
C ILE A 123 -16.21 -4.60 -0.68
N GLU A 124 -17.05 -3.76 -1.24
CA GLU A 124 -17.59 -3.93 -2.59
C GLU A 124 -17.34 -2.65 -3.40
N TRP A 125 -17.00 -2.83 -4.66
CA TRP A 125 -16.89 -1.75 -5.64
C TRP A 125 -17.14 -2.28 -7.03
N ASP A 126 -17.61 -1.40 -7.91
CA ASP A 126 -17.68 -1.65 -9.34
C ASP A 126 -16.31 -1.29 -9.95
N ASP A 127 -15.61 -2.30 -10.45
CA ASP A 127 -14.30 -2.15 -11.08
C ASP A 127 -14.48 -1.91 -12.59
N GLY A 128 -13.89 -0.84 -13.08
CA GLY A 128 -14.06 -0.42 -14.47
C GLY A 128 -13.62 -1.43 -15.54
N ILE A 129 -12.91 -2.51 -15.16
CA ILE A 129 -12.46 -3.58 -16.05
C ILE A 129 -12.96 -4.94 -15.59
N LEU A 130 -12.90 -5.24 -14.31
CA LEU A 130 -13.24 -6.56 -13.76
C LEU A 130 -14.73 -6.69 -13.37
N GLY A 131 -15.49 -5.58 -13.37
CA GLY A 131 -16.89 -5.53 -12.93
C GLY A 131 -17.03 -5.59 -11.41
N ASP A 132 -18.12 -6.12 -10.91
CA ASP A 132 -18.43 -6.18 -9.48
C ASP A 132 -17.40 -7.00 -8.70
N ILE A 133 -16.66 -6.36 -7.80
CA ILE A 133 -15.70 -6.99 -6.90
C ILE A 133 -16.23 -6.93 -5.46
N SER A 134 -16.10 -8.05 -4.76
CA SER A 134 -16.52 -8.19 -3.37
C SER A 134 -15.45 -8.94 -2.58
N ILE A 135 -14.81 -8.29 -1.62
CA ILE A 135 -13.77 -8.87 -0.76
C ILE A 135 -14.22 -8.82 0.69
N TYR A 136 -14.20 -9.97 1.38
CA TYR A 136 -14.44 -10.01 2.81
C TYR A 136 -13.15 -9.71 3.57
N ALA A 137 -13.08 -8.56 4.23
CA ALA A 137 -11.84 -8.07 4.84
C ALA A 137 -11.30 -8.97 5.97
N ALA A 138 -12.12 -9.87 6.56
CA ALA A 138 -11.62 -10.85 7.50
C ALA A 138 -10.70 -11.93 6.87
N SER A 139 -10.68 -12.04 5.54
CA SER A 139 -9.75 -12.91 4.81
C SER A 139 -8.42 -12.23 4.48
N VAL A 140 -8.28 -10.96 4.84
CA VAL A 140 -7.09 -10.14 4.59
C VAL A 140 -6.42 -9.81 5.93
N SER A 141 -5.10 -9.89 5.98
CA SER A 141 -4.34 -9.47 7.16
C SER A 141 -4.36 -7.95 7.31
N ASP A 142 -4.42 -7.48 8.55
CA ASP A 142 -4.22 -6.06 8.84
C ASP A 142 -2.88 -5.60 8.26
N PRO A 143 -2.87 -4.64 7.32
CA PRO A 143 -1.64 -4.24 6.63
C PRO A 143 -0.70 -3.49 7.56
N VAL A 144 0.60 -3.71 7.37
CA VAL A 144 1.61 -2.82 7.93
C VAL A 144 1.63 -1.55 7.11
N LEU A 145 1.54 -0.40 7.77
CA LEU A 145 1.60 0.92 7.13
C LEU A 145 2.91 1.66 7.44
N ILE A 146 3.50 1.38 8.62
CA ILE A 146 4.80 1.93 9.04
C ILE A 146 5.62 0.80 9.62
N ARG A 147 6.89 0.71 9.24
CA ARG A 147 7.86 -0.25 9.81
C ARG A 147 8.37 0.21 11.17
N GLY A 148 9.03 -0.69 11.90
CA GLY A 148 9.63 -0.38 13.20
C GLY A 148 10.79 0.64 13.12
N ASP A 149 11.41 0.80 11.97
CA ASP A 149 12.41 1.84 11.69
C ASP A 149 11.79 3.20 11.31
N GLY A 150 10.47 3.31 11.32
CA GLY A 150 9.73 4.51 10.95
C GLY A 150 9.45 4.65 9.44
N GLN A 151 9.90 3.71 8.60
CA GLN A 151 9.66 3.78 7.16
C GLN A 151 8.17 3.69 6.84
N ILE A 152 7.66 4.72 6.16
CA ILE A 152 6.30 4.76 5.62
C ILE A 152 6.21 3.80 4.44
N LEU A 153 5.18 2.94 4.43
CA LEU A 153 4.95 2.00 3.34
C LEU A 153 3.95 2.54 2.31
N TYR A 154 4.07 2.01 1.10
CA TYR A 154 3.27 2.39 -0.07
C TYR A 154 1.78 2.59 0.23
N THR A 155 1.16 1.68 0.98
CA THR A 155 -0.29 1.71 1.20
C THR A 155 -0.76 2.98 1.92
N LEU A 156 -0.01 3.47 2.92
CA LEU A 156 -0.36 4.71 3.61
C LEU A 156 -0.07 5.92 2.72
N ALA A 157 1.14 5.99 2.17
CA ALA A 157 1.55 7.13 1.35
C ALA A 157 0.62 7.31 0.14
N SER A 158 0.29 6.23 -0.58
CA SER A 158 -0.59 6.30 -1.75
C SER A 158 -2.01 6.75 -1.39
N VAL A 159 -2.59 6.25 -0.28
CA VAL A 159 -3.93 6.66 0.15
C VAL A 159 -4.00 8.14 0.51
N VAL A 160 -3.02 8.62 1.27
CA VAL A 160 -2.98 10.05 1.65
C VAL A 160 -2.81 10.93 0.43
N ASP A 161 -1.88 10.58 -0.45
CA ASP A 161 -1.61 11.35 -1.66
C ASP A 161 -2.81 11.34 -2.62
N ASP A 162 -3.37 10.17 -2.90
CA ASP A 162 -4.51 10.04 -3.81
C ASP A 162 -5.69 10.88 -3.33
N THR A 163 -5.92 10.92 -2.01
CA THR A 163 -6.95 11.74 -1.41
C THR A 163 -6.65 13.24 -1.51
N GLU A 164 -5.44 13.68 -1.10
CA GLU A 164 -5.07 15.09 -1.09
C GLU A 164 -4.86 15.68 -2.48
N MET A 165 -4.39 14.88 -3.43
CA MET A 165 -4.22 15.28 -4.83
C MET A 165 -5.52 15.22 -5.64
N GLY A 166 -6.61 14.72 -5.04
CA GLY A 166 -7.92 14.64 -5.68
C GLY A 166 -7.97 13.62 -6.81
N VAL A 167 -7.27 12.49 -6.66
CA VAL A 167 -7.31 11.38 -7.62
C VAL A 167 -8.73 10.82 -7.70
N THR A 168 -9.32 10.82 -8.88
CA THR A 168 -10.70 10.37 -9.12
C THR A 168 -10.77 8.95 -9.64
N HIS A 169 -9.72 8.45 -10.29
CA HIS A 169 -9.65 7.12 -10.87
C HIS A 169 -8.27 6.51 -10.65
N VAL A 170 -8.25 5.27 -10.17
CA VAL A 170 -7.03 4.48 -10.01
C VAL A 170 -7.05 3.32 -11.00
N VAL A 171 -6.17 3.36 -11.99
CA VAL A 171 -6.02 2.31 -13.01
C VAL A 171 -4.68 1.63 -12.82
N ARG A 172 -4.67 0.30 -12.55
CA ARG A 172 -3.44 -0.42 -12.19
C ARG A 172 -3.54 -1.92 -12.46
N GLY A 173 -2.49 -2.67 -12.19
CA GLY A 173 -2.44 -4.12 -12.35
C GLY A 173 -3.39 -4.87 -11.39
N SER A 174 -3.90 -6.01 -11.84
CA SER A 174 -4.84 -6.86 -11.07
C SER A 174 -4.23 -7.51 -9.82
N ASP A 175 -2.91 -7.49 -9.67
CA ASP A 175 -2.20 -7.89 -8.44
C ASP A 175 -2.53 -6.98 -7.24
N HIS A 176 -3.06 -5.78 -7.49
CA HIS A 176 -3.48 -4.83 -6.48
C HIS A 176 -4.97 -4.91 -6.06
N VAL A 177 -5.75 -5.84 -6.59
CA VAL A 177 -7.19 -5.95 -6.27
C VAL A 177 -7.44 -6.09 -4.76
N THR A 178 -6.69 -6.95 -4.07
CA THR A 178 -6.81 -7.09 -2.62
C THR A 178 -6.40 -5.81 -1.87
N ASN A 179 -5.39 -5.10 -2.37
CA ASN A 179 -4.96 -3.83 -1.79
C ASN A 179 -6.04 -2.76 -1.88
N THR A 180 -6.87 -2.80 -2.92
CA THR A 180 -7.99 -1.86 -3.09
C THR A 180 -8.96 -1.93 -1.92
N ALA A 181 -9.38 -3.12 -1.49
CA ALA A 181 -10.26 -3.28 -0.34
C ALA A 181 -9.66 -2.67 0.95
N THR A 182 -8.35 -2.81 1.14
CA THR A 182 -7.61 -2.21 2.26
C THR A 182 -7.57 -0.69 2.14
N GLN A 183 -7.23 -0.16 0.98
CA GLN A 183 -7.12 1.28 0.73
C GLN A 183 -8.47 1.99 0.88
N ILE A 184 -9.57 1.38 0.41
CA ILE A 184 -10.92 1.90 0.62
C ILE A 184 -11.21 2.07 2.12
N GLN A 185 -10.89 1.08 2.95
CA GLN A 185 -11.10 1.20 4.39
C GLN A 185 -10.23 2.28 5.06
N ILE A 186 -8.98 2.44 4.60
CA ILE A 186 -8.10 3.50 5.11
C ILE A 186 -8.65 4.88 4.71
N MET A 187 -9.05 5.06 3.44
CA MET A 187 -9.67 6.31 2.96
C MET A 187 -10.92 6.66 3.77
N GLN A 188 -11.80 5.69 4.00
CA GLN A 188 -13.00 5.86 4.80
C GLN A 188 -12.68 6.22 6.26
N ALA A 189 -11.67 5.59 6.86
CA ALA A 189 -11.25 5.88 8.22
C ALA A 189 -10.66 7.29 8.37
N LEU A 190 -9.87 7.74 7.40
CA LEU A 190 -9.35 9.11 7.36
C LEU A 190 -10.46 10.15 7.12
N GLY A 191 -11.50 9.79 6.36
CA GLY A 191 -12.66 10.67 6.12
C GLY A 191 -12.37 11.90 5.26
N ASN A 192 -11.22 11.97 4.61
CA ASN A 192 -10.72 13.18 3.95
C ASN A 192 -11.01 13.24 2.45
N GLY A 193 -12.10 12.67 1.98
CA GLY A 193 -12.44 12.76 0.56
C GLY A 193 -13.30 11.61 0.04
N ALA A 194 -13.62 11.68 -1.26
CA ALA A 194 -14.32 10.62 -1.96
C ALA A 194 -13.35 9.47 -2.26
N VAL A 195 -13.84 8.24 -2.13
CA VAL A 195 -13.11 7.06 -2.61
C VAL A 195 -13.07 7.11 -4.14
N PRO A 196 -11.89 6.99 -4.78
CA PRO A 196 -11.78 6.99 -6.23
C PRO A 196 -12.45 5.76 -6.85
N SER A 197 -12.78 5.83 -8.13
CA SER A 197 -13.13 4.66 -8.92
C SER A 197 -11.87 3.84 -9.22
N PHE A 198 -12.00 2.53 -9.25
CA PHE A 198 -10.87 1.61 -9.51
C PHE A 198 -11.07 0.86 -10.83
N ALA A 199 -9.97 0.55 -11.50
CA ALA A 199 -9.94 -0.31 -12.68
C ALA A 199 -8.64 -1.13 -12.67
N HIS A 200 -8.77 -2.46 -12.69
CA HIS A 200 -7.65 -3.37 -12.62
C HIS A 200 -7.46 -4.13 -13.94
N HIS A 201 -6.38 -3.81 -14.65
CA HIS A 201 -6.04 -4.51 -15.90
C HIS A 201 -5.23 -5.78 -15.64
N SER A 202 -5.28 -6.72 -16.58
CA SER A 202 -4.46 -7.93 -16.54
C SER A 202 -2.98 -7.59 -16.57
N LEU A 203 -2.18 -8.37 -15.84
CA LEU A 203 -0.72 -8.26 -15.92
C LEU A 203 -0.22 -8.83 -17.25
N LEU A 204 0.86 -8.25 -17.75
CA LEU A 204 1.61 -8.86 -18.85
C LEU A 204 2.35 -10.08 -18.30
N THR A 205 2.23 -11.18 -19.02
CA THR A 205 2.87 -12.45 -18.68
C THR A 205 3.78 -12.91 -19.82
N GLY A 206 4.81 -13.65 -19.49
CA GLY A 206 5.65 -14.32 -20.47
C GLY A 206 4.94 -15.52 -21.12
N PRO A 207 5.58 -16.21 -22.05
CA PRO A 207 4.99 -17.29 -22.85
C PRO A 207 4.49 -18.49 -22.03
N GLN A 208 4.98 -18.67 -20.81
CA GLN A 208 4.58 -19.75 -19.89
C GLN A 208 3.63 -19.27 -18.79
N GLY A 209 3.12 -18.03 -18.89
CA GLY A 209 2.23 -17.43 -17.90
C GLY A 209 2.95 -16.85 -16.67
N GLU A 210 4.28 -16.84 -16.66
CA GLU A 210 5.08 -16.22 -15.60
C GLU A 210 4.94 -14.69 -15.62
N ALA A 211 4.96 -14.06 -14.45
CA ALA A 211 4.93 -12.61 -14.36
C ALA A 211 6.22 -12.00 -14.92
N LEU A 212 6.09 -11.04 -15.83
CA LEU A 212 7.24 -10.28 -16.32
C LEU A 212 7.87 -9.50 -15.16
N SER A 213 9.18 -9.66 -14.99
CA SER A 213 9.93 -9.02 -13.91
C SER A 213 11.16 -8.34 -14.45
N LYS A 214 11.39 -7.08 -14.05
CA LYS A 214 12.63 -6.34 -14.36
C LYS A 214 13.91 -7.09 -13.97
N ARG A 215 13.81 -8.02 -13.01
CA ARG A 215 14.93 -8.88 -12.59
C ARG A 215 15.33 -9.94 -13.63
N LEU A 216 14.47 -10.21 -14.60
CA LEU A 216 14.71 -11.16 -15.67
C LEU A 216 15.25 -10.48 -16.94
N GLY A 217 15.61 -9.19 -16.87
CA GLY A 217 16.18 -8.46 -18.00
C GLY A 217 15.21 -8.27 -19.17
N THR A 218 13.90 -8.28 -18.88
CA THR A 218 12.88 -8.14 -19.90
C THR A 218 12.37 -6.70 -19.98
N LEU A 219 12.64 -6.07 -21.15
CA LEU A 219 11.94 -4.90 -21.67
C LEU A 219 11.93 -3.67 -20.76
N ALA A 220 13.02 -2.93 -20.72
CA ALA A 220 12.99 -1.51 -20.42
C ALA A 220 12.50 -0.72 -21.64
N LEU A 221 11.89 0.44 -21.47
CA LEU A 221 11.47 1.30 -22.59
C LEU A 221 12.66 1.87 -23.37
N CYS A 222 13.84 1.88 -22.74
CA CYS A 222 15.10 2.37 -23.31
C CYS A 222 15.96 1.30 -23.98
N ASP A 223 15.51 0.03 -24.04
CA ASP A 223 16.16 -1.08 -24.78
C ASP A 223 15.55 -1.22 -26.19
#